data_4cf8e7a472cd5bbba00390298e29a4e0
#
_entry.id   4cf8e7a472cd5bbba00390298e29a4e0
#
_cell.length_a   1.000
_cell.length_b   1.000
_cell.length_c   1.000
_cell.angle_alpha   90.00
_cell.angle_beta   90.00
_cell.angle_gamma   90.00
#
_symmetry.space_group_name_H-M   'P 1'
#
loop_
_entity.id
_entity.type
_entity.pdbx_description
1 polymer ?
#
loop_
_entity_poly.entity_id
_entity_poly.type
_entity_poly.pdbx_seq_one_letter_code
_entity_poly.pdbx_strand_id
1 'polypeptide(L)' 'MLVERANGTYELIGTTTRPERLARWMLSHGTDAEVRSPARLRHRVAAEARRVWEQYQDD' A
#
# COMPACT_ATOMS: atom_id res chain seq x y z
N MET A 1 -11.53 1.20 5.67
CA MET A 1 -11.79 -0.10 6.28
C MET A 1 -10.88 -1.15 5.68
N LEU A 2 -10.29 -1.94 6.52
CA LEU A 2 -9.41 -3.02 6.09
C LEU A 2 -10.24 -4.30 5.94
N VAL A 3 -10.15 -4.92 4.78
CA VAL A 3 -10.91 -6.13 4.48
C VAL A 3 -9.94 -7.25 4.14
N GLU A 4 -10.10 -8.38 4.81
CA GLU A 4 -9.32 -9.57 4.50
C GLU A 4 -9.97 -10.33 3.36
N ARG A 5 -9.18 -10.68 2.34
CA ARG A 5 -9.67 -11.47 1.21
C ARG A 5 -9.58 -12.96 1.52
N ALA A 6 -10.33 -13.76 0.74
CA ALA A 6 -10.36 -15.20 0.92
C ALA A 6 -8.98 -15.85 0.72
N ASN A 7 -8.10 -15.23 -0.04
CA ASN A 7 -6.77 -15.79 -0.32
C ASN A 7 -5.71 -15.37 0.72
N GLY A 8 -6.14 -14.75 1.82
CA GLY A 8 -5.22 -14.34 2.88
C GLY A 8 -4.57 -12.97 2.67
N THR A 9 -4.94 -12.28 1.62
CA THR A 9 -4.43 -10.92 1.39
C THR A 9 -5.41 -9.89 1.93
N TYR A 10 -5.01 -8.62 1.94
CA TYR A 10 -5.80 -7.53 2.51
C TYR A 10 -6.09 -6.47 1.47
N GLU A 11 -7.24 -5.84 1.62
CA GLU A 11 -7.66 -4.75 0.75
C GLU A 11 -8.13 -3.60 1.63
N LEU A 12 -7.64 -2.41 1.36
CA LEU A 12 -8.04 -1.23 2.09
C LEU A 12 -8.99 -0.39 1.27
N ILE A 13 -10.14 -0.08 1.88
CA ILE A 13 -11.16 0.78 1.27
C ILE A 13 -11.56 1.81 2.32
N GLY A 14 -11.51 3.09 1.97
CA GLY A 14 -11.96 4.13 2.86
C GLY A 14 -10.95 5.25 3.06
N THR A 15 -11.05 5.91 4.21
CA THR A 15 -10.22 7.07 4.52
C THR A 15 -9.38 6.80 5.77
N THR A 16 -8.29 7.58 5.89
CA THR A 16 -7.44 7.53 7.06
C THR A 16 -6.99 8.94 7.42
N THR A 17 -6.78 9.18 8.71
CA THR A 17 -6.21 10.44 9.20
C THR A 17 -4.68 10.40 9.24
N ARG A 18 -4.08 9.23 8.98
CA ARG A 18 -2.63 9.06 9.04
C ARG A 18 -2.13 8.31 7.81
N PRO A 19 -2.17 8.96 6.64
CA PRO A 19 -1.83 8.29 5.39
C PRO A 19 -0.38 7.79 5.34
N GLU A 20 0.57 8.50 5.97
CA GLU A 20 1.97 8.08 5.95
C GLU A 20 2.15 6.74 6.67
N ARG A 21 1.55 6.61 7.85
CA ARG A 21 1.67 5.39 8.63
C ARG A 21 0.98 4.22 7.95
N LEU A 22 -0.18 4.49 7.38
CA LEU A 22 -0.93 3.44 6.69
C LEU A 22 -0.22 2.99 5.42
N ALA A 23 0.36 3.93 4.67
CA ALA A 23 1.12 3.58 3.49
C ALA A 23 2.31 2.69 3.85
N ARG A 24 2.99 3.03 4.93
CA ARG A 24 4.14 2.24 5.41
C ARG A 24 3.71 0.84 5.83
N TRP A 25 2.57 0.74 6.53
CA TRP A 25 2.02 -0.55 6.94
C TRP A 25 1.66 -1.40 5.72
N MET A 26 1.01 -0.77 4.72
CA MET A 26 0.64 -1.47 3.49
C MET A 26 1.88 -2.01 2.77
N LEU A 27 2.93 -1.20 2.69
CA LEU A 27 4.17 -1.62 2.04
C LEU A 27 4.85 -2.76 2.79
N SER A 28 4.71 -2.81 4.11
CA SER A 28 5.31 -3.88 4.90
C SER A 28 4.70 -5.24 4.61
N HIS A 29 3.50 -5.25 4.04
CA HIS A 29 2.83 -6.50 3.63
C HIS A 29 3.16 -6.88 2.19
N GLY A 30 3.90 -6.03 1.47
CA GLY A 30 4.27 -6.31 0.09
C GLY A 30 3.05 -6.49 -0.80
N THR A 31 3.03 -7.59 -1.53
CA THR A 31 1.92 -7.86 -2.46
C THR A 31 0.70 -8.45 -1.78
N ASP A 32 0.75 -8.67 -0.47
CA ASP A 32 -0.36 -9.26 0.26
C ASP A 32 -1.41 -8.22 0.68
N ALA A 33 -1.15 -6.95 0.40
CA ALA A 33 -2.09 -5.89 0.74
C ALA A 33 -2.20 -4.91 -0.41
N GLU A 34 -3.40 -4.41 -0.64
CA GLU A 34 -3.67 -3.50 -1.74
C GLU A 34 -4.58 -2.38 -1.28
N VAL A 35 -4.24 -1.15 -1.65
CA VAL A 35 -5.13 0.01 -1.42
C VAL A 35 -6.02 0.17 -2.63
N ARG A 36 -7.33 -0.03 -2.43
CA ARG A 36 -8.32 0.19 -3.48
C ARG A 36 -8.77 1.64 -3.49
N SER A 37 -8.96 2.22 -2.32
CA SER A 37 -9.37 3.61 -2.18
C SER A 37 -8.92 4.12 -0.81
N PRO A 38 -8.77 5.42 -0.64
CA PRO A 38 -8.95 6.47 -1.65
C PRO A 38 -7.78 6.53 -2.63
N ALA A 39 -8.03 7.14 -3.78
CA ALA A 39 -7.02 7.23 -4.83
C ALA A 39 -5.73 7.91 -4.36
N ARG A 40 -5.86 8.90 -3.50
CA ARG A 40 -4.71 9.62 -2.95
C ARG A 40 -3.75 8.67 -2.22
N LEU A 41 -4.30 7.82 -1.38
CA LEU A 41 -3.50 6.85 -0.63
C LEU A 41 -2.92 5.79 -1.56
N ARG A 42 -3.72 5.36 -2.52
CA ARG A 42 -3.29 4.39 -3.53
C ARG A 42 -2.07 4.91 -4.30
N HIS A 43 -2.13 6.17 -4.73
CA HIS A 43 -1.01 6.80 -5.44
C HIS A 43 0.22 6.94 -4.54
N ARG A 44 0.02 7.25 -3.27
CA ARG A 44 1.12 7.38 -2.33
C ARG A 44 1.83 6.05 -2.12
N VAL A 45 1.07 4.97 -1.94
CA VAL A 45 1.67 3.64 -1.78
C VAL A 45 2.43 3.25 -3.04
N ALA A 46 1.85 3.51 -4.21
CA ALA A 46 2.50 3.20 -5.48
C ALA A 46 3.81 3.98 -5.63
N ALA A 47 3.81 5.27 -5.27
CA ALA A 47 5.00 6.10 -5.37
C ALA A 47 6.11 5.61 -4.43
N GLU A 48 5.74 5.24 -3.20
CA GLU A 48 6.72 4.72 -2.25
C GLU A 48 7.28 3.37 -2.71
N ALA A 49 6.42 2.50 -3.23
CA ALA A 49 6.85 1.20 -3.75
C ALA A 49 7.83 1.38 -4.91
N ARG A 50 7.56 2.36 -5.77
CA ARG A 50 8.44 2.66 -6.89
C ARG A 50 9.81 3.12 -6.41
N ARG A 51 9.85 3.95 -5.38
CA ARG A 51 11.11 4.44 -4.81
C ARG A 51 11.92 3.31 -4.22
N VAL A 52 11.26 2.37 -3.54
CA VAL A 52 11.94 1.18 -3.04
C VAL A 52 12.50 0.36 -4.18
N TRP A 53 11.68 0.14 -5.21
CA TRP A 53 12.10 -0.61 -6.39
C TRP A 53 13.34 0.01 -7.04
N GLU A 54 13.34 1.36 -7.16
CA GLU A 54 14.45 2.08 -7.77
C GLU A 54 15.75 1.90 -7.00
N GLN A 55 15.68 1.73 -5.67
CA GLN A 55 16.86 1.49 -4.86
C GLN A 55 17.56 0.17 -5.21
N TYR A 56 16.82 -0.75 -5.79
CA TYR A 56 17.33 -2.07 -6.10
C TYR A 56 17.61 -2.27 -7.58
N GLN A 57 17.57 -1.20 -8.34
CA GLN A 57 17.96 -1.26 -9.76
C GLN A 57 19.47 -1.10 -9.84
N ASP A 58 20.12 -2.16 -10.29
CA ASP A 58 21.56 -2.16 -10.47
C ASP A 58 21.91 -1.57 -11.82
N ASP A 59 23.01 -0.90 -11.85
CA ASP A 59 23.51 -0.30 -13.08
C ASP A 59 24.26 -1.32 -13.93
#